data_2a0f0fdaf621b8f321eecdbcf843b36f
#
_entry.id   2a0f0fdaf621b8f321eecdbcf843b36f
#
_cell.length_a   1.000
_cell.length_b   1.000
_cell.length_c   1.000
_cell.angle_alpha   90.00
_cell.angle_beta   90.00
_cell.angle_gamma   90.00
#
_symmetry.space_group_name_H-M   'P 1'
#
loop_
_entity.id
_entity.type
_entity.pdbx_description
1 polymer ?
#
loop_
_entity_poly.entity_id
_entity_poly.type
_entity_poly.pdbx_seq_one_letter_code
_entity_poly.pdbx_strand_id
1 'polypeptide(L)'
;MKKFLALSTASVMALSMAACGSTDNGGAAESSAASTTPATAEASSEAAAPAEVTSLNYAELTLGEDYTDITTTIKVLTNRTDLLEDGAAVPFQTYIDAFNEMYPNITVDIEGITDYASDTLLRLQGGDWGDVMFIPAVDKADLSTYFLPLGTTTEMDGQLNYYNQMYEGTVYGVPYTAGVSGGIVYNKAVFEAAGITEMPKTPEDFIAALKQIKEYDSSIIPLYTNYAAGWAMGGQWDPAISGSATGDSTYMNQKLLHTANPFADPGDGTGAYNVYKVMYDAVAEGLTEEDYSTTDWEGCKGMI
;
A
#
# COMPACT_ATOMS: atom_id res chain seq x y z
N MET A 1 -10.12 18.69 39.62
CA MET A 1 -8.70 18.37 39.71
C MET A 1 -8.30 17.56 38.47
N LYS A 2 -8.33 18.13 37.28
CA LYS A 2 -7.87 17.53 35.99
C LYS A 2 -7.48 18.64 35.02
N LYS A 3 -6.43 19.41 35.32
CA LYS A 3 -5.88 20.45 34.42
C LYS A 3 -4.39 20.73 34.67
N PHE A 4 -3.57 19.71 34.98
CA PHE A 4 -2.12 19.93 35.22
C PHE A 4 -1.27 18.77 34.71
N LEU A 5 -1.49 18.28 33.48
CA LEU A 5 -0.59 17.27 32.90
C LEU A 5 -0.29 17.48 31.40
N ALA A 6 -0.43 18.66 30.87
CA ALA A 6 -0.20 18.93 29.45
C ALA A 6 0.96 19.90 29.16
N LEU A 7 1.87 20.13 30.09
CA LEU A 7 2.93 21.15 29.91
C LEU A 7 4.37 20.62 30.18
N SER A 8 4.60 19.33 30.23
CA SER A 8 5.94 18.78 30.52
C SER A 8 6.61 17.99 29.40
N THR A 9 6.00 17.82 28.23
CA THR A 9 6.58 17.09 27.10
C THR A 9 7.14 17.95 25.97
N ALA A 10 6.94 19.26 26.01
CA ALA A 10 7.46 20.16 24.97
C ALA A 10 8.89 20.69 25.19
N SER A 11 9.55 20.37 26.33
CA SER A 11 10.84 20.95 26.70
C SER A 11 12.04 20.01 26.51
N VAL A 12 11.88 18.81 25.99
CA VAL A 12 12.99 17.83 25.85
C VAL A 12 13.50 17.70 24.42
N MET A 13 12.82 18.25 23.41
CA MET A 13 13.26 18.16 22.00
C MET A 13 14.08 19.32 21.46
N ALA A 14 14.45 20.30 22.29
CA ALA A 14 15.20 21.50 21.85
C ALA A 14 16.73 21.44 22.13
N LEU A 15 17.29 20.31 22.57
CA LEU A 15 18.68 20.25 23.02
C LEU A 15 19.62 19.27 22.30
N SER A 16 19.25 18.78 21.09
CA SER A 16 20.10 17.81 20.37
C SER A 16 20.61 18.26 18.99
N MET A 17 20.64 19.58 18.69
CA MET A 17 21.31 20.07 17.48
C MET A 17 22.34 21.17 17.76
N ALA A 18 23.35 20.85 18.57
CA ALA A 18 24.53 21.69 18.73
C ALA A 18 25.75 20.82 19.03
N ALA A 19 26.29 20.12 18.03
CA ALA A 19 27.68 19.65 18.02
C ALA A 19 28.07 19.09 16.66
N CYS A 20 28.67 19.92 15.80
CA CYS A 20 29.79 19.65 14.91
C CYS A 20 30.03 20.90 14.08
N GLY A 21 30.90 21.62 14.34
CA GLY A 21 31.80 22.56 14.57
C GLY A 21 33.10 22.60 13.84
N SER A 22 33.65 23.74 13.69
CA SER A 22 35.02 24.20 13.43
C SER A 22 35.73 23.64 12.20
N THR A 23 36.23 24.51 11.33
CA THR A 23 37.46 25.32 11.49
C THR A 23 37.59 26.39 10.41
N ASP A 24 37.95 27.58 10.88
CA ASP A 24 38.84 28.60 10.33
C ASP A 24 38.86 29.04 8.86
N ASN A 25 38.62 30.30 8.53
CA ASN A 25 39.58 31.41 8.47
C ASN A 25 39.01 32.66 7.79
N GLY A 26 39.12 33.77 8.48
CA GLY A 26 39.60 35.08 8.06
C GLY A 26 38.86 35.89 6.99
N GLY A 27 38.42 37.10 7.39
CA GLY A 27 38.27 38.23 6.47
C GLY A 27 37.11 39.16 6.81
N ALA A 28 37.42 40.24 7.53
CA ALA A 28 36.53 41.35 7.81
C ALA A 28 36.24 42.19 6.55
N ALA A 29 35.01 42.66 6.39
CA ALA A 29 34.72 43.99 5.83
C ALA A 29 33.30 44.41 6.20
N GLU A 30 33.22 45.60 6.77
CA GLU A 30 32.06 46.37 7.15
C GLU A 30 31.21 46.81 5.95
N SER A 31 29.94 47.07 6.22
CA SER A 31 29.23 48.29 5.84
C SER A 31 27.83 48.13 5.27
N SER A 32 27.03 48.78 5.94
CA SER A 32 25.86 49.62 5.64
C SER A 32 24.50 48.96 5.51
N ALA A 33 23.70 49.39 6.52
CA ALA A 33 22.25 49.31 6.57
C ALA A 33 21.62 50.13 5.43
N ALA A 34 20.68 49.50 4.72
CA ALA A 34 19.68 50.27 3.99
C ALA A 34 18.29 49.74 4.41
N SER A 35 17.61 50.65 5.10
CA SER A 35 16.18 50.57 5.44
C SER A 35 15.37 50.55 4.15
N THR A 36 14.59 49.50 3.90
CA THR A 36 13.46 49.58 2.95
C THR A 36 12.18 49.15 3.66
N THR A 37 11.26 50.11 3.69
CA THR A 37 9.90 49.99 4.12
C THR A 37 9.15 48.89 3.42
N PRO A 38 8.34 48.03 4.11
CA PRO A 38 7.51 47.04 3.43
C PRO A 38 6.36 47.71 2.70
N ALA A 39 6.25 47.45 1.41
CA ALA A 39 5.06 47.77 0.65
C ALA A 39 3.90 46.89 1.12
N THR A 40 2.80 47.52 1.42
CA THR A 40 1.52 46.89 1.73
C THR A 40 1.06 46.09 0.52
N ALA A 41 1.10 44.76 0.60
CA ALA A 41 0.43 43.89 -0.34
C ALA A 41 -1.06 43.85 0.02
N GLU A 42 -1.89 44.25 -0.90
CA GLU A 42 -3.35 44.23 -0.80
C GLU A 42 -3.85 42.78 -0.69
N ALA A 43 -4.90 42.64 0.09
CA ALA A 43 -5.57 41.42 0.41
C ALA A 43 -5.95 40.59 -0.85
N SER A 44 -5.41 39.40 -0.96
CA SER A 44 -6.01 38.38 -1.78
C SER A 44 -7.30 37.91 -1.12
N SER A 45 -8.35 37.83 -1.90
CA SER A 45 -9.67 37.37 -1.52
C SER A 45 -9.57 36.05 -0.73
N GLU A 46 -10.07 36.09 0.48
CA GLU A 46 -10.36 34.94 1.32
C GLU A 46 -11.30 34.02 0.52
N ALA A 47 -10.75 32.94 -0.02
CA ALA A 47 -11.58 31.87 -0.52
C ALA A 47 -12.36 31.35 0.68
N ALA A 48 -13.69 31.38 0.58
CA ALA A 48 -14.56 30.83 1.60
C ALA A 48 -14.10 29.42 1.91
N ALA A 49 -13.81 29.12 3.18
CA ALA A 49 -13.53 27.79 3.63
C ALA A 49 -14.65 26.87 3.14
N PRO A 50 -14.33 25.69 2.58
CA PRO A 50 -15.35 24.73 2.19
C PRO A 50 -16.26 24.49 3.39
N ALA A 51 -17.58 24.48 3.18
CA ALA A 51 -18.52 24.11 4.22
C ALA A 51 -18.08 22.73 4.77
N GLU A 52 -17.89 22.62 6.09
CA GLU A 52 -17.57 21.32 6.71
C GLU A 52 -18.68 20.35 6.32
N VAL A 53 -18.33 19.39 5.46
CA VAL A 53 -19.18 18.23 5.19
C VAL A 53 -19.11 17.36 6.42
N THR A 54 -20.09 17.50 7.30
CA THR A 54 -20.12 16.83 8.61
C THR A 54 -20.56 15.39 8.53
N SER A 55 -21.21 14.98 7.44
CA SER A 55 -21.55 13.58 7.14
C SER A 55 -21.89 13.42 5.66
N LEU A 56 -21.43 12.34 5.06
CA LEU A 56 -21.86 11.86 3.76
C LEU A 56 -22.59 10.54 3.98
N ASN A 57 -23.78 10.37 3.40
CA ASN A 57 -24.41 9.05 3.31
C ASN A 57 -24.25 8.53 1.88
N TYR A 58 -23.26 7.68 1.67
CA TYR A 58 -22.96 7.11 0.36
C TYR A 58 -24.17 6.39 -0.24
N ALA A 59 -25.01 5.75 0.57
CA ALA A 59 -26.16 4.98 0.12
C ALA A 59 -27.31 5.86 -0.44
N GLU A 60 -27.31 7.15 -0.13
CA GLU A 60 -28.32 8.10 -0.60
C GLU A 60 -27.91 8.84 -1.88
N LEU A 61 -26.64 8.66 -2.33
CA LEU A 61 -26.13 9.34 -3.53
C LEU A 61 -26.68 8.71 -4.81
N THR A 62 -27.16 9.56 -5.71
CA THR A 62 -27.57 9.17 -7.06
C THR A 62 -26.56 9.66 -8.08
N LEU A 63 -25.82 8.73 -8.69
CA LEU A 63 -24.81 9.05 -9.69
C LEU A 63 -25.42 9.74 -10.90
N GLY A 64 -24.79 10.85 -11.33
CA GLY A 64 -25.24 11.66 -12.47
C GLY A 64 -26.43 12.60 -12.17
N GLU A 65 -26.94 12.61 -10.93
CA GLU A 65 -27.98 13.55 -10.48
C GLU A 65 -27.44 14.49 -9.38
N ASP A 66 -26.81 13.93 -8.36
CA ASP A 66 -26.23 14.71 -7.29
C ASP A 66 -24.89 15.33 -7.71
N TYR A 67 -24.60 16.54 -7.22
CA TYR A 67 -23.33 17.26 -7.40
C TYR A 67 -22.91 17.55 -8.84
N THR A 68 -23.84 17.56 -9.80
CA THR A 68 -23.55 17.79 -11.23
C THR A 68 -23.12 19.23 -11.55
N ASP A 69 -23.34 20.19 -10.62
CA ASP A 69 -22.97 21.60 -10.74
C ASP A 69 -21.56 21.90 -10.21
N ILE A 70 -20.89 20.92 -9.59
CA ILE A 70 -19.53 21.11 -9.07
C ILE A 70 -18.53 21.24 -10.21
N THR A 71 -17.65 22.24 -10.10
CA THR A 71 -16.48 22.41 -10.98
C THR A 71 -15.22 22.34 -10.12
N THR A 72 -14.41 21.31 -10.32
CA THR A 72 -13.18 21.10 -9.53
C THR A 72 -12.22 20.16 -10.25
N THR A 73 -11.01 20.04 -9.69
CA THR A 73 -10.07 18.96 -10.02
C THR A 73 -9.96 18.03 -8.80
N ILE A 74 -10.16 16.72 -9.02
CA ILE A 74 -10.00 15.69 -8.01
C ILE A 74 -8.64 15.02 -8.23
N LYS A 75 -7.81 14.99 -7.20
CA LYS A 75 -6.55 14.23 -7.18
C LYS A 75 -6.77 12.83 -6.67
N VAL A 76 -6.36 11.82 -7.47
CA VAL A 76 -6.49 10.40 -7.15
C VAL A 76 -5.11 9.76 -7.06
N LEU A 77 -4.80 9.09 -5.94
CA LEU A 77 -3.59 8.29 -5.80
C LEU A 77 -3.91 6.81 -5.99
N THR A 78 -3.12 6.13 -6.82
CA THR A 78 -3.30 4.72 -7.12
C THR A 78 -1.99 3.94 -7.14
N ASN A 79 -2.04 2.66 -6.78
CA ASN A 79 -0.94 1.70 -6.98
C ASN A 79 -1.00 1.00 -8.35
N ARG A 80 -2.02 1.28 -9.16
CA ARG A 80 -2.23 0.65 -10.46
C ARG A 80 -1.54 1.45 -11.56
N THR A 81 -0.21 1.57 -11.46
CA THR A 81 0.63 2.22 -12.48
C THR A 81 0.48 1.56 -13.84
N ASP A 82 0.23 0.25 -13.86
CA ASP A 82 -0.04 -0.55 -15.06
C ASP A 82 -1.24 -0.08 -15.89
N LEU A 83 -2.22 0.57 -15.25
CA LEU A 83 -3.40 1.12 -15.93
C LEU A 83 -3.21 2.56 -16.43
N LEU A 84 -2.07 3.18 -16.09
CA LEU A 84 -1.68 4.50 -16.57
C LEU A 84 -0.72 4.43 -17.78
N GLU A 85 -0.17 3.25 -18.08
CA GLU A 85 0.76 3.04 -19.18
C GLU A 85 0.06 3.00 -20.54
N ASP A 86 0.77 3.46 -21.58
CA ASP A 86 0.31 3.33 -22.96
C ASP A 86 0.17 1.85 -23.33
N GLY A 87 -1.02 1.47 -23.81
CA GLY A 87 -1.30 0.08 -24.20
C GLY A 87 -1.88 -0.80 -23.08
N ALA A 88 -2.22 -0.23 -21.92
CA ALA A 88 -3.01 -0.94 -20.90
C ALA A 88 -4.28 -1.53 -21.50
N ALA A 89 -4.64 -2.76 -21.10
CA ALA A 89 -5.81 -3.47 -21.63
C ALA A 89 -7.12 -2.71 -21.37
N VAL A 90 -7.23 -2.06 -20.21
CA VAL A 90 -8.31 -1.14 -19.85
C VAL A 90 -7.68 0.03 -19.09
N PRO A 91 -7.27 1.11 -19.79
CA PRO A 91 -6.62 2.24 -19.13
C PRO A 91 -7.59 3.00 -18.22
N PHE A 92 -7.06 3.67 -17.22
CA PHE A 92 -7.87 4.53 -16.33
C PHE A 92 -8.63 5.61 -17.10
N GLN A 93 -8.12 6.06 -18.25
CA GLN A 93 -8.81 7.03 -19.10
C GLN A 93 -10.23 6.57 -19.48
N THR A 94 -10.45 5.27 -19.68
CA THR A 94 -11.78 4.72 -19.97
C THR A 94 -12.78 4.99 -18.83
N TYR A 95 -12.32 4.89 -17.57
CA TYR A 95 -13.16 5.18 -16.41
C TYR A 95 -13.37 6.68 -16.21
N ILE A 96 -12.32 7.48 -16.48
CA ILE A 96 -12.42 8.95 -16.44
C ILE A 96 -13.43 9.45 -17.48
N ASP A 97 -13.38 8.92 -18.70
CA ASP A 97 -14.32 9.29 -19.76
C ASP A 97 -15.76 8.97 -19.36
N ALA A 98 -16.00 7.77 -18.83
CA ALA A 98 -17.33 7.38 -18.34
C ALA A 98 -17.80 8.25 -17.15
N PHE A 99 -16.92 8.61 -16.25
CA PHE A 99 -17.21 9.54 -15.16
C PHE A 99 -17.55 10.93 -15.69
N ASN A 100 -16.80 11.44 -16.66
CA ASN A 100 -17.01 12.76 -17.25
C ASN A 100 -18.28 12.85 -18.13
N GLU A 101 -18.85 11.72 -18.59
CA GLU A 101 -20.19 11.74 -19.18
C GLU A 101 -21.26 12.19 -18.16
N MET A 102 -21.09 11.85 -16.88
CA MET A 102 -21.99 12.25 -15.80
C MET A 102 -21.58 13.58 -15.14
N TYR A 103 -20.29 13.85 -15.03
CA TYR A 103 -19.71 15.00 -14.34
C TYR A 103 -18.73 15.75 -15.23
N PRO A 104 -19.21 16.46 -16.27
CA PRO A 104 -18.33 17.07 -17.28
C PRO A 104 -17.46 18.23 -16.77
N ASN A 105 -17.80 18.78 -15.61
CA ASN A 105 -17.09 19.92 -15.01
C ASN A 105 -16.03 19.48 -13.97
N ILE A 106 -15.87 18.17 -13.75
CA ILE A 106 -14.88 17.63 -12.82
C ILE A 106 -13.69 17.06 -13.61
N THR A 107 -12.51 17.59 -13.37
CA THR A 107 -11.26 17.03 -13.89
C THR A 107 -10.73 15.99 -12.92
N VAL A 108 -10.28 14.85 -13.41
CA VAL A 108 -9.64 13.80 -12.60
C VAL A 108 -8.16 13.76 -12.93
N ASP A 109 -7.31 14.01 -11.92
CA ASP A 109 -5.85 13.96 -11.99
C ASP A 109 -5.37 12.72 -11.21
N ILE A 110 -4.82 11.72 -11.93
CA ILE A 110 -4.40 10.46 -11.33
C ILE A 110 -2.89 10.38 -11.26
N GLU A 111 -2.37 10.14 -10.05
CA GLU A 111 -0.96 9.86 -9.78
C GLU A 111 -0.77 8.39 -9.43
N GLY A 112 0.07 7.69 -10.21
CA GLY A 112 0.48 6.31 -9.93
C GLY A 112 1.74 6.27 -9.08
N ILE A 113 1.74 5.43 -8.03
CA ILE A 113 2.86 5.27 -7.11
C ILE A 113 3.21 3.78 -7.01
N THR A 114 4.46 3.42 -7.32
CA THR A 114 4.94 2.03 -7.27
C THR A 114 5.11 1.54 -5.82
N ASP A 115 5.81 2.31 -4.98
CA ASP A 115 5.98 1.99 -3.55
C ASP A 115 4.82 2.53 -2.71
N TYR A 116 3.61 2.24 -3.14
CA TYR A 116 2.38 2.84 -2.67
C TYR A 116 2.19 2.80 -1.15
N ALA A 117 2.47 1.65 -0.54
CA ALA A 117 2.20 1.46 0.89
C ALA A 117 3.03 2.39 1.78
N SER A 118 4.32 2.56 1.49
CA SER A 118 5.21 3.44 2.26
C SER A 118 4.98 4.91 1.96
N ASP A 119 4.89 5.26 0.67
CA ASP A 119 4.74 6.65 0.24
C ASP A 119 3.42 7.26 0.68
N THR A 120 2.33 6.50 0.58
CA THR A 120 1.01 7.00 0.98
C THR A 120 0.87 7.19 2.48
N LEU A 121 1.51 6.36 3.31
CA LEU A 121 1.54 6.57 4.77
C LEU A 121 2.27 7.88 5.12
N LEU A 122 3.37 8.19 4.45
CA LEU A 122 4.08 9.46 4.65
C LEU A 122 3.23 10.66 4.21
N ARG A 123 2.54 10.55 3.08
CA ARG A 123 1.65 11.62 2.59
C ARG A 123 0.44 11.82 3.50
N LEU A 124 -0.16 10.77 4.03
CA LEU A 124 -1.24 10.85 5.03
C LEU A 124 -0.79 11.63 6.27
N GLN A 125 0.40 11.32 6.80
CA GLN A 125 0.97 12.02 7.93
C GLN A 125 1.28 13.49 7.63
N GLY A 126 1.69 13.79 6.40
CA GLY A 126 1.98 15.14 5.93
C GLY A 126 0.74 15.95 5.52
N GLY A 127 -0.42 15.32 5.35
CA GLY A 127 -1.65 15.97 4.86
C GLY A 127 -1.62 16.33 3.37
N ASP A 128 -0.68 15.82 2.60
CA ASP A 128 -0.51 16.08 1.15
C ASP A 128 -0.74 14.82 0.32
N TRP A 129 -1.97 14.32 0.32
CA TRP A 129 -2.29 13.09 -0.38
C TRP A 129 -3.40 13.23 -1.46
N GLY A 130 -4.06 14.36 -1.56
CA GLY A 130 -5.12 14.62 -2.53
C GLY A 130 -6.52 14.37 -1.98
N ASP A 131 -7.44 13.90 -2.83
CA ASP A 131 -8.87 13.79 -2.51
C ASP A 131 -9.35 12.35 -2.41
N VAL A 132 -8.80 11.45 -3.23
CA VAL A 132 -9.17 10.04 -3.30
C VAL A 132 -7.92 9.17 -3.37
N MET A 133 -7.92 8.07 -2.62
CA MET A 133 -6.81 7.11 -2.65
C MET A 133 -7.26 5.69 -2.34
N PHE A 134 -6.47 4.70 -2.75
CA PHE A 134 -6.58 3.37 -2.16
C PHE A 134 -6.03 3.42 -0.74
N ILE A 135 -6.90 3.19 0.25
CA ILE A 135 -6.53 3.29 1.65
C ILE A 135 -5.42 2.29 1.98
N PRO A 136 -4.21 2.74 2.37
CA PRO A 136 -3.12 1.85 2.74
C PRO A 136 -3.39 1.14 4.08
N ALA A 137 -2.42 0.35 4.54
CA ALA A 137 -2.51 -0.32 5.84
C ALA A 137 -2.35 0.69 6.99
N VAL A 138 -3.42 1.40 7.34
CA VAL A 138 -3.51 2.25 8.54
C VAL A 138 -4.21 1.49 9.66
N ASP A 139 -3.94 1.87 10.91
CA ASP A 139 -4.72 1.37 12.04
C ASP A 139 -6.19 1.73 11.85
N LYS A 140 -7.09 0.78 12.11
CA LYS A 140 -8.52 1.02 11.93
C LYS A 140 -9.05 2.15 12.80
N ALA A 141 -8.49 2.34 13.98
CA ALA A 141 -8.84 3.44 14.87
C ALA A 141 -8.47 4.82 14.29
N ASP A 142 -7.48 4.86 13.39
CA ASP A 142 -7.01 6.11 12.77
C ASP A 142 -7.77 6.47 11.48
N LEU A 143 -8.66 5.60 11.00
CA LEU A 143 -9.42 5.88 9.77
C LEU A 143 -10.16 7.21 9.82
N SER A 144 -10.79 7.55 10.95
CA SER A 144 -11.50 8.81 11.12
C SER A 144 -10.61 10.05 11.15
N THR A 145 -9.30 9.88 11.32
CA THR A 145 -8.32 10.97 11.29
C THR A 145 -8.03 11.43 9.85
N TYR A 146 -8.07 10.48 8.92
CA TYR A 146 -7.63 10.72 7.54
C TYR A 146 -8.77 10.72 6.53
N PHE A 147 -9.87 10.01 6.79
CA PHE A 147 -10.90 9.75 5.79
C PHE A 147 -12.28 10.20 6.25
N LEU A 148 -13.07 10.67 5.29
CA LEU A 148 -14.45 11.04 5.51
C LEU A 148 -15.30 9.78 5.78
N PRO A 149 -16.18 9.77 6.78
CA PRO A 149 -17.16 8.71 6.96
C PRO A 149 -18.15 8.69 5.79
N LEU A 150 -18.39 7.49 5.23
CA LEU A 150 -19.31 7.28 4.11
C LEU A 150 -20.70 6.83 4.58
N GLY A 151 -20.86 6.51 5.84
CA GLY A 151 -22.07 6.02 6.46
C GLY A 151 -21.79 4.89 7.45
N THR A 152 -22.83 4.39 8.10
CA THR A 152 -22.74 3.20 8.96
C THR A 152 -22.93 1.92 8.15
N THR A 153 -22.47 0.80 8.69
CA THR A 153 -22.70 -0.53 8.08
C THR A 153 -24.19 -0.83 7.90
N THR A 154 -25.07 -0.27 8.75
CA THR A 154 -26.52 -0.43 8.63
C THR A 154 -27.10 0.39 7.48
N GLU A 155 -26.67 1.63 7.32
CA GLU A 155 -27.10 2.51 6.21
C GLU A 155 -26.61 1.99 4.86
N MET A 156 -25.45 1.35 4.82
CA MET A 156 -24.83 0.82 3.61
C MET A 156 -25.18 -0.66 3.36
N ASP A 157 -26.09 -1.25 4.13
CA ASP A 157 -26.49 -2.65 3.95
C ASP A 157 -27.08 -2.87 2.54
N GLY A 158 -26.56 -3.89 1.86
CA GLY A 158 -26.91 -4.18 0.47
C GLY A 158 -26.24 -3.30 -0.60
N GLN A 159 -25.52 -2.23 -0.21
CA GLN A 159 -24.78 -1.37 -1.15
C GLN A 159 -23.40 -1.92 -1.47
N LEU A 160 -22.74 -2.52 -0.49
CA LEU A 160 -21.41 -3.08 -0.62
C LEU A 160 -21.41 -4.58 -0.32
N ASN A 161 -20.58 -5.33 -1.04
CA ASN A 161 -20.47 -6.79 -0.86
C ASN A 161 -19.75 -7.16 0.44
N TYR A 162 -18.86 -6.30 0.93
CA TYR A 162 -18.16 -6.46 2.21
C TYR A 162 -17.55 -5.13 2.66
N TYR A 163 -17.18 -5.06 3.94
CA TYR A 163 -16.58 -3.88 4.57
C TYR A 163 -15.17 -4.22 5.05
N ASN A 164 -14.17 -3.63 4.47
CA ASN A 164 -12.76 -3.76 4.91
C ASN A 164 -12.29 -2.51 5.66
N GLN A 165 -12.58 -1.34 5.11
CA GLN A 165 -12.17 -0.06 5.71
C GLN A 165 -13.31 0.48 6.57
N MET A 166 -13.47 -0.13 7.75
CA MET A 166 -14.47 0.25 8.75
C MET A 166 -13.89 0.19 10.16
N TYR A 167 -14.45 1.01 11.04
CA TYR A 167 -14.14 1.00 12.47
C TYR A 167 -15.40 1.36 13.27
N GLU A 168 -15.68 0.57 14.33
CA GLU A 168 -16.85 0.75 15.21
C GLU A 168 -18.19 0.98 14.47
N GLY A 169 -18.39 0.24 13.37
CA GLY A 169 -19.62 0.31 12.58
C GLY A 169 -19.68 1.46 11.57
N THR A 170 -18.67 2.32 11.51
CA THR A 170 -18.54 3.40 10.52
C THR A 170 -17.66 2.95 9.36
N VAL A 171 -18.10 3.19 8.13
CA VAL A 171 -17.43 2.83 6.88
C VAL A 171 -16.68 4.05 6.32
N TYR A 172 -15.41 3.89 5.96
CA TYR A 172 -14.54 4.94 5.44
C TYR A 172 -14.04 4.67 4.02
N GLY A 173 -14.37 3.52 3.44
CA GLY A 173 -13.92 3.19 2.11
C GLY A 173 -14.83 2.20 1.40
N VAL A 174 -14.93 2.39 0.08
CA VAL A 174 -15.65 1.49 -0.83
C VAL A 174 -14.70 0.38 -1.27
N PRO A 175 -15.08 -0.91 -1.23
CA PRO A 175 -14.24 -1.99 -1.72
C PRO A 175 -14.05 -1.87 -3.24
N TYR A 176 -12.80 -1.78 -3.65
CA TYR A 176 -12.43 -1.73 -5.07
C TYR A 176 -12.46 -3.11 -5.72
N THR A 177 -12.00 -4.13 -5.00
CA THR A 177 -12.05 -5.52 -5.45
C THR A 177 -12.58 -6.41 -4.33
N ALA A 178 -13.29 -7.45 -4.71
CA ALA A 178 -13.88 -8.43 -3.79
C ALA A 178 -13.17 -9.80 -3.85
N GLY A 179 -11.99 -9.88 -4.42
CA GLY A 179 -11.25 -11.13 -4.55
C GLY A 179 -9.75 -10.93 -4.45
N VAL A 180 -9.07 -11.90 -3.89
CA VAL A 180 -7.62 -12.01 -3.88
C VAL A 180 -7.24 -13.30 -4.59
N SER A 181 -6.30 -13.21 -5.54
CA SER A 181 -5.66 -14.37 -6.14
C SER A 181 -4.16 -14.30 -5.87
N GLY A 182 -3.61 -15.40 -5.44
CA GLY A 182 -2.16 -15.54 -5.26
C GLY A 182 -1.66 -16.74 -6.02
N GLY A 183 -0.37 -16.75 -6.33
CA GLY A 183 0.26 -17.87 -7.02
C GLY A 183 1.71 -17.58 -7.32
N ILE A 184 2.37 -18.58 -7.86
CA ILE A 184 3.75 -18.49 -8.30
C ILE A 184 3.76 -18.44 -9.83
N VAL A 185 4.36 -17.39 -10.38
CA VAL A 185 4.61 -17.29 -11.82
C VAL A 185 5.85 -18.10 -12.14
N TYR A 186 5.80 -18.91 -13.21
CA TYR A 186 6.92 -19.76 -13.59
C TYR A 186 7.21 -19.70 -15.09
N ASN A 187 8.48 -19.88 -15.44
CA ASN A 187 8.92 -19.99 -16.83
C ASN A 187 8.71 -21.41 -17.35
N LYS A 188 7.72 -21.58 -18.23
CA LYS A 188 7.38 -22.88 -18.82
C LYS A 188 8.54 -23.55 -19.54
N ALA A 189 9.33 -22.79 -20.31
CA ALA A 189 10.44 -23.32 -21.06
C ALA A 189 11.53 -23.88 -20.16
N VAL A 190 11.79 -23.23 -19.01
CA VAL A 190 12.74 -23.74 -18.01
C VAL A 190 12.22 -25.03 -17.37
N PHE A 191 10.94 -25.10 -17.02
CA PHE A 191 10.33 -26.31 -16.46
C PHE A 191 10.43 -27.49 -17.43
N GLU A 192 10.06 -27.28 -18.68
CA GLU A 192 10.14 -28.28 -19.73
C GLU A 192 11.59 -28.75 -19.96
N ALA A 193 12.54 -27.81 -20.04
CA ALA A 193 13.96 -28.12 -20.25
C ALA A 193 14.57 -28.89 -19.07
N ALA A 194 14.17 -28.57 -17.84
CA ALA A 194 14.55 -29.27 -16.65
C ALA A 194 13.83 -30.64 -16.49
N GLY A 195 12.89 -30.97 -17.38
CA GLY A 195 12.15 -32.24 -17.34
C GLY A 195 11.02 -32.28 -16.29
N ILE A 196 10.55 -31.12 -15.83
CA ILE A 196 9.42 -31.01 -14.89
C ILE A 196 8.14 -31.05 -15.71
N THR A 197 7.44 -32.15 -15.71
CA THR A 197 6.24 -32.43 -16.53
C THR A 197 4.93 -32.20 -15.75
N GLU A 198 5.00 -32.25 -14.42
CA GLU A 198 3.86 -32.04 -13.54
C GLU A 198 4.13 -30.88 -12.58
N MET A 199 3.11 -30.08 -12.33
CA MET A 199 3.21 -28.99 -11.37
C MET A 199 3.33 -29.52 -9.95
N PRO A 200 4.23 -28.96 -9.13
CA PRO A 200 4.33 -29.30 -7.71
C PRO A 200 2.99 -29.12 -7.00
N LYS A 201 2.63 -30.07 -6.15
CA LYS A 201 1.37 -30.07 -5.38
C LYS A 201 1.58 -29.99 -3.89
N THR A 202 2.82 -30.21 -3.45
CA THR A 202 3.22 -30.13 -2.03
C THR A 202 4.44 -29.23 -1.88
N PRO A 203 4.73 -28.74 -0.68
CA PRO A 203 5.97 -28.01 -0.39
C PRO A 203 7.22 -28.81 -0.78
N GLU A 204 7.24 -30.10 -0.52
CA GLU A 204 8.36 -30.99 -0.85
C GLU A 204 8.55 -31.13 -2.36
N ASP A 205 7.47 -31.28 -3.13
CA ASP A 205 7.53 -31.32 -4.60
C ASP A 205 8.03 -29.97 -5.16
N PHE A 206 7.64 -28.86 -4.54
CA PHE A 206 8.10 -27.53 -4.95
C PHE A 206 9.61 -27.38 -4.76
N ILE A 207 10.13 -27.71 -3.58
CA ILE A 207 11.59 -27.69 -3.32
C ILE A 207 12.32 -28.67 -4.25
N ALA A 208 11.77 -29.86 -4.51
CA ALA A 208 12.33 -30.80 -5.45
C ALA A 208 12.41 -30.26 -6.88
N ALA A 209 11.38 -29.56 -7.34
CA ALA A 209 11.37 -28.90 -8.64
C ALA A 209 12.44 -27.81 -8.75
N LEU A 210 12.61 -26.97 -7.72
CA LEU A 210 13.66 -25.96 -7.68
C LEU A 210 15.06 -26.59 -7.75
N LYS A 211 15.31 -27.70 -7.05
CA LYS A 211 16.55 -28.46 -7.12
C LYS A 211 16.79 -29.00 -8.53
N GLN A 212 15.77 -29.58 -9.15
CA GLN A 212 15.85 -30.11 -10.51
C GLN A 212 16.22 -29.04 -11.53
N ILE A 213 15.69 -27.81 -11.38
CA ILE A 213 16.09 -26.64 -12.20
C ILE A 213 17.58 -26.32 -11.98
N LYS A 214 18.03 -26.29 -10.72
CA LYS A 214 19.42 -26.00 -10.37
C LYS A 214 20.40 -27.06 -10.86
N GLU A 215 20.00 -28.35 -10.85
CA GLU A 215 20.74 -29.46 -11.40
C GLU A 215 20.80 -29.41 -12.94
N TYR A 216 19.72 -29.03 -13.60
CA TYR A 216 19.69 -28.86 -15.05
C TYR A 216 20.64 -27.76 -15.51
N ASP A 217 20.59 -26.59 -14.89
CA ASP A 217 21.52 -25.48 -15.18
C ASP A 217 21.82 -24.68 -13.91
N SER A 218 23.04 -24.83 -13.39
CA SER A 218 23.47 -24.14 -12.16
C SER A 218 23.54 -22.62 -12.27
N SER A 219 23.50 -22.05 -13.47
CA SER A 219 23.44 -20.61 -13.70
C SER A 219 22.04 -20.02 -13.51
N ILE A 220 21.00 -20.85 -13.56
CA ILE A 220 19.62 -20.42 -13.31
C ILE A 220 19.42 -20.24 -11.80
N ILE A 221 18.79 -19.13 -11.43
CA ILE A 221 18.24 -18.91 -10.10
C ILE A 221 16.82 -19.50 -10.07
N PRO A 222 16.60 -20.61 -9.35
CA PRO A 222 15.32 -21.32 -9.41
C PRO A 222 14.13 -20.55 -8.88
N LEU A 223 14.35 -19.67 -7.88
CA LEU A 223 13.31 -18.86 -7.25
C LEU A 223 13.82 -17.44 -6.93
N TYR A 224 13.09 -16.44 -7.36
CA TYR A 224 13.26 -15.06 -6.92
C TYR A 224 12.28 -14.75 -5.81
N THR A 225 12.77 -14.16 -4.71
CA THR A 225 11.97 -13.93 -3.50
C THR A 225 11.21 -12.61 -3.49
N ASN A 226 11.60 -11.65 -4.32
CA ASN A 226 11.11 -10.26 -4.24
C ASN A 226 11.37 -9.59 -2.87
N TYR A 227 12.39 -9.99 -2.16
CA TYR A 227 12.60 -9.59 -0.76
C TYR A 227 12.80 -8.08 -0.59
N ALA A 228 13.47 -7.41 -1.53
CA ALA A 228 13.66 -5.96 -1.46
C ALA A 228 12.34 -5.19 -1.52
N ALA A 229 11.31 -5.76 -2.15
CA ALA A 229 9.95 -5.25 -2.07
C ALA A 229 9.24 -5.90 -0.85
N GLY A 230 9.48 -5.40 0.35
CA GLY A 230 9.02 -6.00 1.61
C GLY A 230 7.54 -6.37 1.64
N TRP A 231 6.70 -5.64 0.92
CA TRP A 231 5.27 -5.94 0.76
C TRP A 231 5.00 -7.26 0.00
N ALA A 232 5.91 -7.72 -0.86
CA ALA A 232 5.74 -8.98 -1.57
C ALA A 232 5.81 -10.18 -0.62
N MET A 233 6.67 -10.13 0.38
CA MET A 233 6.77 -11.17 1.41
C MET A 233 5.66 -11.07 2.44
N GLY A 234 5.46 -9.90 3.04
CA GLY A 234 4.47 -9.70 4.11
C GLY A 234 3.05 -9.46 3.62
N GLY A 235 2.87 -8.93 2.41
CA GLY A 235 1.55 -8.60 1.86
C GLY A 235 0.99 -9.61 0.87
N GLN A 236 1.81 -10.38 0.20
CA GLN A 236 1.38 -11.37 -0.81
C GLN A 236 1.71 -12.80 -0.40
N TRP A 237 2.96 -13.11 -0.08
CA TRP A 237 3.34 -14.48 0.27
C TRP A 237 2.60 -14.94 1.53
N ASP A 238 2.71 -14.20 2.61
CA ASP A 238 2.12 -14.57 3.89
C ASP A 238 0.57 -14.67 3.83
N PRO A 239 -0.21 -13.59 3.59
CA PRO A 239 -1.66 -13.68 3.69
C PRO A 239 -2.29 -14.52 2.59
N ALA A 240 -1.81 -14.45 1.35
CA ALA A 240 -2.40 -15.18 0.24
C ALA A 240 -2.11 -16.68 0.32
N ILE A 241 -0.86 -17.04 0.66
CA ILE A 241 -0.44 -18.45 0.72
C ILE A 241 -0.90 -19.11 2.03
N SER A 242 -0.82 -18.41 3.17
CA SER A 242 -1.29 -18.96 4.45
C SER A 242 -2.80 -19.24 4.42
N GLY A 243 -3.60 -18.33 3.88
CA GLY A 243 -5.04 -18.56 3.71
C GLY A 243 -5.31 -19.77 2.82
N SER A 244 -4.59 -19.89 1.71
CA SER A 244 -4.72 -21.02 0.79
C SER A 244 -4.28 -22.35 1.43
N ALA A 245 -3.18 -22.34 2.20
CA ALA A 245 -2.66 -23.53 2.86
C ALA A 245 -3.60 -24.11 3.93
N THR A 246 -4.45 -23.28 4.53
CA THR A 246 -5.44 -23.72 5.51
C THR A 246 -6.78 -24.12 4.88
N GLY A 247 -7.05 -23.72 3.64
CA GLY A 247 -8.34 -23.87 2.99
C GLY A 247 -9.44 -23.02 3.63
N ASP A 248 -9.09 -22.07 4.47
CA ASP A 248 -9.99 -21.21 5.23
C ASP A 248 -9.74 -19.72 4.93
N SER A 249 -10.62 -19.11 4.17
CA SER A 249 -10.54 -17.71 3.79
C SER A 249 -10.59 -16.72 4.98
N THR A 250 -11.04 -17.19 6.14
CA THR A 250 -11.11 -16.39 7.37
C THR A 250 -9.90 -16.58 8.28
N TYR A 251 -8.99 -17.50 7.94
CA TYR A 251 -7.88 -17.90 8.79
C TYR A 251 -7.04 -16.71 9.27
N MET A 252 -6.55 -15.89 8.34
CA MET A 252 -5.68 -14.75 8.65
C MET A 252 -6.37 -13.70 9.53
N ASN A 253 -7.62 -13.39 9.23
CA ASN A 253 -8.34 -12.28 9.88
C ASN A 253 -9.07 -12.68 11.16
N GLN A 254 -9.41 -13.95 11.33
CA GLN A 254 -10.26 -14.38 12.45
C GLN A 254 -9.62 -15.46 13.34
N LYS A 255 -8.74 -16.31 12.79
CA LYS A 255 -8.20 -17.44 13.54
C LYS A 255 -6.76 -17.23 13.97
N LEU A 256 -5.89 -16.75 13.09
CA LEU A 256 -4.46 -16.59 13.37
C LEU A 256 -4.22 -15.75 14.62
N LEU A 257 -4.91 -14.60 14.75
CA LEU A 257 -4.77 -13.66 15.87
C LEU A 257 -5.23 -14.25 17.21
N HIS A 258 -6.08 -15.26 17.19
CA HIS A 258 -6.64 -15.89 18.37
C HIS A 258 -6.03 -17.27 18.66
N THR A 259 -5.08 -17.70 17.84
CA THR A 259 -4.38 -18.97 18.04
C THR A 259 -3.20 -18.78 19.01
N ALA A 260 -3.09 -19.61 20.03
CA ALA A 260 -2.09 -19.45 21.08
C ALA A 260 -0.63 -19.54 20.56
N ASN A 261 -0.40 -20.38 19.56
CA ASN A 261 0.92 -20.54 18.92
C ASN A 261 0.74 -20.59 17.39
N PRO A 262 0.44 -19.44 16.73
CA PRO A 262 0.03 -19.43 15.33
C PRO A 262 1.11 -19.90 14.35
N PHE A 263 2.38 -19.85 14.76
CA PHE A 263 3.53 -20.28 13.98
C PHE A 263 4.12 -21.63 14.42
N ALA A 264 3.43 -22.38 15.29
CA ALA A 264 3.84 -23.73 15.60
C ALA A 264 3.54 -24.66 14.45
N ASP A 265 4.39 -25.69 14.26
CA ASP A 265 4.14 -26.75 13.28
C ASP A 265 2.94 -27.60 13.72
N PRO A 266 1.84 -27.62 12.94
CA PRO A 266 0.69 -28.46 13.26
C PRO A 266 0.93 -29.94 12.90
N GLY A 267 1.98 -30.26 12.15
CA GLY A 267 2.34 -31.62 11.74
C GLY A 267 1.50 -32.19 10.60
N ASP A 268 0.65 -31.41 9.97
CA ASP A 268 -0.25 -31.80 8.88
C ASP A 268 0.03 -31.08 7.55
N GLY A 269 1.10 -30.27 7.50
CA GLY A 269 1.48 -29.50 6.30
C GLY A 269 0.67 -28.23 6.08
N THR A 270 -0.20 -27.86 7.01
CA THR A 270 -1.02 -26.64 6.93
C THR A 270 -0.46 -25.50 7.79
N GLY A 271 -1.08 -24.32 7.68
CA GLY A 271 -0.84 -23.17 8.55
C GLY A 271 0.39 -22.35 8.21
N ALA A 272 0.56 -21.27 8.96
CA ALA A 272 1.60 -20.27 8.72
C ALA A 272 3.03 -20.83 8.80
N TYR A 273 3.27 -21.75 9.75
CA TYR A 273 4.59 -22.38 9.86
C TYR A 273 5.07 -22.99 8.54
N ASN A 274 4.21 -23.79 7.90
CA ASN A 274 4.59 -24.49 6.66
C ASN A 274 4.77 -23.54 5.47
N VAL A 275 4.04 -22.43 5.44
CA VAL A 275 4.23 -21.37 4.44
C VAL A 275 5.61 -20.73 4.57
N TYR A 276 6.01 -20.34 5.77
CA TYR A 276 7.34 -19.78 6.01
C TYR A 276 8.46 -20.81 5.82
N LYS A 277 8.20 -22.08 6.20
CA LYS A 277 9.16 -23.17 6.04
C LYS A 277 9.55 -23.39 4.59
N VAL A 278 8.63 -23.32 3.64
CA VAL A 278 8.94 -23.44 2.20
C VAL A 278 9.97 -22.41 1.77
N MET A 279 9.76 -21.14 2.16
CA MET A 279 10.70 -20.08 1.81
C MET A 279 12.04 -20.26 2.53
N TYR A 280 12.00 -20.64 3.81
CA TYR A 280 13.21 -20.94 4.58
C TYR A 280 14.02 -22.07 3.92
N ASP A 281 13.39 -23.17 3.52
CA ASP A 281 14.05 -24.29 2.89
C ASP A 281 14.66 -23.90 1.53
N ALA A 282 13.94 -23.12 0.72
CA ALA A 282 14.46 -22.62 -0.55
C ALA A 282 15.74 -21.79 -0.37
N VAL A 283 15.75 -20.89 0.61
CA VAL A 283 16.92 -20.08 0.95
C VAL A 283 18.06 -20.93 1.52
N ALA A 284 17.76 -21.79 2.49
CA ALA A 284 18.76 -22.60 3.17
C ALA A 284 19.49 -23.59 2.23
N GLU A 285 18.81 -24.00 1.16
CA GLU A 285 19.37 -24.90 0.15
C GLU A 285 20.00 -24.17 -1.05
N GLY A 286 20.07 -22.82 -1.01
CA GLY A 286 20.71 -22.02 -2.07
C GLY A 286 19.94 -22.04 -3.40
N LEU A 287 18.61 -22.12 -3.33
CA LEU A 287 17.72 -22.18 -4.49
C LEU A 287 17.16 -20.81 -4.88
N THR A 288 17.60 -19.74 -4.20
CA THR A 288 17.18 -18.37 -4.43
C THR A 288 18.34 -17.49 -4.88
N GLU A 289 18.08 -16.22 -5.16
CA GLU A 289 19.11 -15.20 -5.38
C GLU A 289 20.03 -15.07 -4.16
N GLU A 290 21.31 -14.74 -4.41
CA GLU A 290 22.32 -14.58 -3.33
C GLU A 290 22.16 -13.23 -2.58
N ASP A 291 21.77 -12.18 -3.28
CA ASP A 291 21.58 -10.84 -2.72
C ASP A 291 20.10 -10.44 -2.80
N TYR A 292 19.38 -10.67 -1.71
CA TYR A 292 17.95 -10.35 -1.59
C TYR A 292 17.66 -8.85 -1.61
N SER A 293 18.65 -8.00 -1.32
CA SER A 293 18.47 -6.55 -1.27
C SER A 293 18.34 -5.92 -2.65
N THR A 294 18.71 -6.66 -3.70
CA THR A 294 18.72 -6.18 -5.09
C THR A 294 17.50 -6.63 -5.90
N THR A 295 16.68 -7.52 -5.36
CA THR A 295 15.56 -8.09 -6.11
C THR A 295 14.24 -7.51 -5.62
N ASP A 296 13.74 -6.55 -6.38
CA ASP A 296 12.43 -5.95 -6.17
C ASP A 296 11.38 -6.47 -7.18
N TRP A 297 10.17 -5.97 -7.08
CA TRP A 297 9.05 -6.39 -7.93
C TRP A 297 9.29 -6.16 -9.43
N GLU A 298 9.82 -5.00 -9.80
CA GLU A 298 10.07 -4.69 -11.21
C GLU A 298 11.27 -5.49 -11.75
N GLY A 299 12.33 -5.63 -10.97
CA GLY A 299 13.49 -6.45 -11.30
C GLY A 299 13.11 -7.92 -11.53
N CYS A 300 12.30 -8.50 -10.66
CA CYS A 300 11.82 -9.89 -10.80
C CYS A 300 11.07 -10.15 -12.10
N LYS A 301 10.22 -9.23 -12.55
CA LYS A 301 9.49 -9.38 -13.81
C LYS A 301 10.42 -9.56 -15.02
N GLY A 302 11.57 -8.90 -15.00
CA GLY A 302 12.57 -9.02 -16.06
C GLY A 302 13.43 -10.29 -16.01
N MET A 303 13.35 -11.05 -14.91
CA MET A 303 14.19 -12.26 -14.69
C MET A 303 13.48 -13.57 -15.05
N ILE A 304 12.17 -13.55 -15.26
CA ILE A 304 11.35 -14.75 -15.57
C ILE A 304 11.44 -15.11 -17.10
#